data_007a1415e70dbd02844dcd1b9aa48dca
#
_entry.id   007a1415e70dbd02844dcd1b9aa48dca
#
_cell.length_a   1.000
_cell.length_b   1.000
_cell.length_c   1.000
_cell.angle_alpha   90.00
_cell.angle_beta   90.00
_cell.angle_gamma   90.00
#
_symmetry.space_group_name_H-M   'P 1'
#
loop_
_entity.id
_entity.type
_entity.pdbx_description
1 polymer ?
#
loop_
_entity_poly.entity_id
_entity_poly.type
_entity_poly.pdbx_seq_one_letter_code
_entity_poly.pdbx_strand_id
1 'polypeptide(L)'
;MDDRQREMILRYQPYIFRDRKDPFPIRFVGCTIFTEKVRSESFPKWVVDPAAVGAEAIIEYAIYYDYDIQHMYDLEHIWVAVDVDGNVIDCWCSFHGMRLRAAGVSMFQMEGTHPILYSQPGKHAMLPNPELFELHPQ
;
A
#
# COMPACT_ATOMS: atom_id res chain seq x y z
N MET A 1 4.71 -8.02 18.35
CA MET A 1 5.14 -6.70 17.81
C MET A 1 5.49 -5.78 18.95
N ASP A 2 6.69 -5.22 18.95
CA ASP A 2 7.11 -4.30 20.00
C ASP A 2 6.62 -2.87 19.73
N ASP A 3 6.83 -1.98 20.70
CA ASP A 3 6.34 -0.60 20.62
C ASP A 3 7.02 0.20 19.50
N ARG A 4 8.29 -0.08 19.23
CA ARG A 4 9.06 0.59 18.17
C ARG A 4 8.51 0.22 16.79
N GLN A 5 8.19 -1.03 16.59
CA GLN A 5 7.58 -1.50 15.34
C GLN A 5 6.20 -0.91 15.14
N ARG A 6 5.41 -0.86 16.20
CA ARG A 6 4.06 -0.27 16.16
C ARG A 6 4.12 1.22 15.82
N GLU A 7 5.04 1.95 16.44
CA GLU A 7 5.24 3.36 16.16
C GLU A 7 5.62 3.59 14.69
N MET A 8 6.51 2.76 14.15
CA MET A 8 6.92 2.84 12.75
C MET A 8 5.73 2.61 11.80
N ILE A 9 4.91 1.61 12.09
CA ILE A 9 3.73 1.31 11.28
C ILE A 9 2.77 2.49 11.25
N LEU A 10 2.51 3.11 12.39
CA LEU A 10 1.61 4.25 12.49
C LEU A 10 2.18 5.50 11.83
N ARG A 11 3.49 5.71 11.95
CA ARG A 11 4.16 6.89 11.39
C ARG A 11 4.11 6.94 9.88
N TYR A 12 4.18 5.79 9.22
CA TYR A 12 4.26 5.71 7.76
C TYR A 12 2.99 5.15 7.12
N GLN A 13 1.93 4.94 7.88
CA GLN A 13 0.71 4.36 7.33
C GLN A 13 0.15 5.21 6.19
N PRO A 14 -0.26 4.59 5.10
CA PRO A 14 -0.87 5.34 4.01
C PRO A 14 -2.25 5.85 4.41
N TYR A 15 -2.61 7.01 3.88
CA TYR A 15 -3.97 7.52 3.97
C TYR A 15 -4.70 7.09 2.72
N ILE A 16 -5.80 6.37 2.90
CA ILE A 16 -6.56 5.76 1.81
C ILE A 16 -7.89 6.49 1.69
N PHE A 17 -8.09 7.16 0.56
CA PHE A 17 -9.35 7.80 0.25
C PHE A 17 -10.24 6.83 -0.50
N ARG A 18 -11.50 6.74 -0.09
CA ARG A 18 -12.48 5.83 -0.65
C ARG A 18 -13.69 6.61 -1.12
N ASP A 19 -14.39 6.06 -2.12
CA ASP A 19 -15.68 6.61 -2.54
C ASP A 19 -16.69 6.45 -1.41
N ARG A 20 -17.48 7.50 -1.15
CA ARG A 20 -18.54 7.47 -0.14
C ARG A 20 -19.57 6.37 -0.41
N LYS A 21 -19.76 6.04 -1.68
CA LYS A 21 -20.74 5.05 -2.11
C LYS A 21 -20.21 3.63 -2.10
N ASP A 22 -18.93 3.46 -1.78
CA ASP A 22 -18.35 2.14 -1.64
C ASP A 22 -18.95 1.45 -0.42
N PRO A 23 -19.72 0.36 -0.61
CA PRO A 23 -20.38 -0.30 0.51
C PRO A 23 -19.45 -1.21 1.31
N PHE A 24 -18.20 -1.39 0.86
CA PHE A 24 -17.28 -2.36 1.44
C PHE A 24 -16.22 -1.67 2.29
N PRO A 25 -16.39 -1.63 3.63
CA PRO A 25 -15.43 -0.97 4.49
C PRO A 25 -14.14 -1.74 4.62
N ILE A 26 -13.08 -1.04 4.98
CA ILE A 26 -11.82 -1.67 5.40
C ILE A 26 -12.10 -2.36 6.73
N ARG A 27 -11.84 -3.68 6.78
CA ARG A 27 -12.11 -4.46 7.97
C ARG A 27 -10.93 -4.47 8.93
N PHE A 28 -9.74 -4.70 8.42
CA PHE A 28 -8.51 -4.61 9.21
C PHE A 28 -7.30 -4.51 8.27
N VAL A 29 -6.17 -4.17 8.86
CA VAL A 29 -4.90 -4.02 8.16
C VAL A 29 -3.85 -4.89 8.83
N GLY A 30 -3.25 -5.80 8.06
CA GLY A 30 -2.11 -6.56 8.50
C GLY A 30 -0.83 -5.83 8.12
N CYS A 31 0.18 -5.86 8.98
CA CYS A 31 1.43 -5.14 8.73
C CYS A 31 2.65 -6.04 8.91
N THR A 32 3.61 -5.89 8.00
CA THR A 32 4.89 -6.59 8.06
C THR A 32 6.02 -5.61 7.78
N ILE A 33 7.06 -5.64 8.58
CA ILE A 33 8.24 -4.80 8.39
C ILE A 33 9.38 -5.69 7.86
N PHE A 34 9.85 -5.37 6.66
CA PHE A 34 10.98 -6.07 6.05
C PHE A 34 12.24 -5.23 6.21
N THR A 35 13.27 -5.80 6.83
CA THR A 35 14.58 -5.16 6.98
C THR A 35 15.66 -5.85 6.15
N GLU A 36 15.33 -6.98 5.55
CA GLU A 36 16.23 -7.74 4.70
C GLU A 36 15.45 -8.32 3.52
N LYS A 37 16.16 -8.90 2.56
CA LYS A 37 15.56 -9.47 1.36
C LYS A 37 14.69 -10.68 1.69
N VAL A 38 13.39 -10.57 1.43
CA VAL A 38 12.42 -11.64 1.70
C VAL A 38 11.36 -11.64 0.60
N ARG A 39 10.91 -12.85 0.20
CA ARG A 39 9.75 -12.95 -0.67
C ARG A 39 8.49 -12.62 0.11
N SER A 40 7.65 -11.74 -0.41
CA SER A 40 6.37 -11.41 0.22
C SER A 40 5.46 -12.64 0.20
N GLU A 41 4.93 -13.02 1.35
CA GLU A 41 3.99 -14.12 1.45
C GLU A 41 2.63 -13.75 0.85
N SER A 42 2.22 -12.50 1.07
CA SER A 42 0.94 -11.98 0.57
C SER A 42 0.98 -11.68 -0.92
N PHE A 43 2.15 -11.45 -1.49
CA PHE A 43 2.33 -11.12 -2.91
C PHE A 43 3.55 -11.86 -3.45
N PRO A 44 3.42 -13.18 -3.70
CA PRO A 44 4.57 -14.07 -3.94
C PRO A 44 5.38 -13.77 -5.19
N LYS A 45 4.84 -12.96 -6.11
CA LYS A 45 5.55 -12.57 -7.34
C LYS A 45 6.64 -11.52 -7.07
N TRP A 46 6.68 -10.95 -5.87
CA TRP A 46 7.63 -9.91 -5.54
C TRP A 46 8.54 -10.32 -4.39
N VAL A 47 9.83 -10.19 -4.64
CA VAL A 47 10.85 -10.29 -3.62
C VAL A 47 11.09 -8.89 -3.08
N VAL A 48 10.78 -8.66 -1.81
CA VAL A 48 10.98 -7.38 -1.15
C VAL A 48 12.45 -7.27 -0.75
N ASP A 49 13.15 -6.26 -1.24
CA ASP A 49 14.57 -6.07 -0.99
C ASP A 49 14.85 -4.59 -0.63
N PRO A 50 14.87 -4.26 0.67
CA PRO A 50 15.12 -2.88 1.08
C PRO A 50 16.44 -2.32 0.56
N ALA A 51 17.52 -3.08 0.59
CA ALA A 51 18.84 -2.62 0.14
C ALA A 51 18.84 -2.25 -1.35
N ALA A 52 18.08 -2.96 -2.17
CA ALA A 52 18.04 -2.70 -3.62
C ALA A 52 17.46 -1.34 -3.95
N VAL A 53 16.64 -0.75 -3.08
CA VAL A 53 16.02 0.55 -3.29
C VAL A 53 16.59 1.63 -2.36
N GLY A 54 17.65 1.32 -1.63
CA GLY A 54 18.27 2.27 -0.72
C GLY A 54 17.50 2.49 0.58
N ALA A 55 16.63 1.55 0.95
CA ALA A 55 15.83 1.63 2.15
C ALA A 55 16.47 0.86 3.31
N GLU A 56 16.21 1.32 4.52
CA GLU A 56 16.50 0.57 5.73
C GLU A 56 15.40 -0.45 6.00
N ALA A 57 14.17 -0.09 5.69
CA ALA A 57 13.01 -0.95 5.88
C ALA A 57 11.95 -0.72 4.81
N ILE A 58 11.18 -1.75 4.52
CA ILE A 58 9.95 -1.65 3.72
C ILE A 58 8.80 -2.18 4.57
N ILE A 59 7.75 -1.37 4.71
CA ILE A 59 6.57 -1.74 5.49
C ILE A 59 5.47 -2.16 4.51
N GLU A 60 4.97 -3.38 4.66
CA GLU A 60 3.85 -3.89 3.88
C GLU A 60 2.57 -3.73 4.70
N TYR A 61 1.60 -3.05 4.11
CA TYR A 61 0.26 -2.91 4.66
C TYR A 61 -0.69 -3.74 3.79
N ALA A 62 -1.19 -4.83 4.36
CA ALA A 62 -2.17 -5.68 3.70
C ALA A 62 -3.56 -5.25 4.17
N ILE A 63 -4.36 -4.73 3.27
CA ILE A 63 -5.63 -4.10 3.57
C ILE A 63 -6.75 -5.07 3.22
N TYR A 64 -7.51 -5.49 4.23
CA TYR A 64 -8.61 -6.42 4.09
C TYR A 64 -9.92 -5.68 4.09
N TYR A 65 -10.66 -5.80 2.99
CA TYR A 65 -12.01 -5.28 2.87
C TYR A 65 -13.02 -6.37 3.25
N ASP A 66 -14.18 -5.95 3.72
CA ASP A 66 -15.19 -6.90 4.17
C ASP A 66 -15.71 -7.75 3.00
N TYR A 67 -16.08 -7.10 1.91
CA TYR A 67 -16.53 -7.78 0.69
C TYR A 67 -16.06 -7.00 -0.52
N ASP A 68 -15.79 -7.76 -1.60
CA ASP A 68 -15.67 -7.25 -2.95
C ASP A 68 -16.88 -7.77 -3.75
N ILE A 69 -17.11 -7.22 -4.93
CA ILE A 69 -18.21 -7.60 -5.81
C ILE A 69 -18.19 -9.09 -6.14
N GLN A 70 -17.01 -9.68 -6.27
CA GLN A 70 -16.84 -11.06 -6.72
C GLN A 70 -16.23 -11.99 -5.66
N HIS A 71 -15.88 -11.45 -4.50
CA HIS A 71 -15.17 -12.19 -3.46
C HIS A 71 -15.79 -11.90 -2.11
N MET A 72 -15.70 -12.87 -1.20
CA MET A 72 -16.16 -12.68 0.18
C MET A 72 -15.32 -11.68 0.94
N TYR A 73 -14.06 -11.54 0.56
CA TYR A 73 -13.16 -10.50 1.07
C TYR A 73 -12.19 -10.15 -0.04
N ASP A 74 -11.65 -8.96 0.07
CA ASP A 74 -10.67 -8.44 -0.87
C ASP A 74 -9.41 -8.04 -0.13
N LEU A 75 -8.27 -8.26 -0.75
CA LEU A 75 -6.96 -8.01 -0.16
C LEU A 75 -6.12 -7.18 -1.13
N GLU A 76 -5.81 -5.96 -0.72
CA GLU A 76 -4.91 -5.10 -1.45
C GLU A 76 -3.68 -4.79 -0.62
N HIS A 77 -2.60 -4.42 -1.29
CA HIS A 77 -1.31 -4.24 -0.63
C HIS A 77 -0.72 -2.87 -0.93
N ILE A 78 -0.06 -2.30 0.07
CA ILE A 78 0.73 -1.08 -0.06
C ILE A 78 2.07 -1.33 0.60
N TRP A 79 3.16 -0.95 -0.07
CA TRP A 79 4.52 -1.07 0.46
C TRP A 79 5.15 0.30 0.54
N VAL A 80 5.71 0.66 1.69
CA VAL A 80 6.34 1.96 1.92
C VAL A 80 7.80 1.72 2.28
N ALA A 81 8.71 2.29 1.49
CA ALA A 81 10.15 2.18 1.71
C ALA A 81 10.65 3.39 2.47
N VAL A 82 11.38 3.15 3.56
CA VAL A 82 11.87 4.18 4.47
C VAL A 82 13.38 4.08 4.56
N ASP A 83 14.09 5.21 4.44
CA ASP A 83 15.54 5.23 4.55
C ASP A 83 16.03 5.36 6.00
N VAL A 84 17.34 5.35 6.20
CA VAL A 84 17.95 5.44 7.52
C VAL A 84 17.63 6.75 8.24
N ASP A 85 17.33 7.81 7.50
CA ASP A 85 17.00 9.13 8.05
C ASP A 85 15.52 9.29 8.36
N GLY A 86 14.72 8.25 8.11
CA GLY A 86 13.29 8.28 8.38
C GLY A 86 12.44 8.85 7.26
N ASN A 87 13.00 9.03 6.08
CA ASN A 87 12.28 9.55 4.92
C ASN A 87 11.63 8.43 4.12
N VAL A 88 10.42 8.68 3.61
CA VAL A 88 9.79 7.78 2.63
C VAL A 88 10.46 8.02 1.28
N ILE A 89 11.13 7.01 0.77
CA ILE A 89 11.89 7.12 -0.48
C ILE A 89 11.23 6.40 -1.65
N ASP A 90 10.26 5.52 -1.38
CA ASP A 90 9.51 4.85 -2.43
C ASP A 90 8.21 4.31 -1.88
N CYS A 91 7.26 4.02 -2.77
CA CYS A 91 5.96 3.47 -2.41
C CYS A 91 5.39 2.68 -3.57
N TRP A 92 4.85 1.51 -3.28
CA TRP A 92 4.18 0.66 -4.27
C TRP A 92 2.79 0.30 -3.78
N CYS A 93 1.89 0.03 -4.71
CA CYS A 93 0.56 -0.44 -4.36
C CYS A 93 0.10 -1.51 -5.36
N SER A 94 -0.83 -2.35 -4.92
CA SER A 94 -1.39 -3.38 -5.79
C SER A 94 -2.55 -2.82 -6.62
N PHE A 95 -2.64 -3.30 -7.85
CA PHE A 95 -3.66 -2.90 -8.80
C PHE A 95 -3.96 -4.12 -9.69
N HIS A 96 -5.12 -4.74 -9.48
CA HIS A 96 -5.56 -5.92 -10.24
C HIS A 96 -4.48 -7.02 -10.32
N GLY A 97 -3.91 -7.37 -9.17
CA GLY A 97 -2.89 -8.42 -9.10
C GLY A 97 -1.50 -8.01 -9.57
N MET A 98 -1.34 -6.76 -9.98
CA MET A 98 -0.06 -6.20 -10.38
C MET A 98 0.45 -5.22 -9.34
N ARG A 99 1.74 -4.94 -9.38
CA ARG A 99 2.38 -3.95 -8.51
C ARG A 99 2.64 -2.68 -9.29
N LEU A 100 2.12 -1.56 -8.79
CA LEU A 100 2.34 -0.23 -9.37
C LEU A 100 3.29 0.55 -8.45
N ARG A 101 4.31 1.16 -9.02
CA ARG A 101 5.18 2.07 -8.27
C ARG A 101 4.48 3.42 -8.15
N ALA A 102 3.79 3.63 -7.03
CA ALA A 102 3.00 4.84 -6.81
C ALA A 102 3.87 6.10 -6.80
N ALA A 103 5.03 6.03 -6.16
CA ALA A 103 5.96 7.17 -6.08
C ALA A 103 6.58 7.54 -7.43
N GLY A 104 6.48 6.67 -8.44
CA GLY A 104 6.95 6.94 -9.79
C GLY A 104 5.97 7.75 -10.63
N VAL A 105 4.76 7.98 -10.13
CA VAL A 105 3.72 8.74 -10.83
C VAL A 105 3.78 10.18 -10.36
N SER A 106 3.77 11.14 -11.32
CA SER A 106 3.91 12.56 -11.01
C SER A 106 2.78 13.12 -10.12
N MET A 107 1.62 12.43 -10.10
CA MET A 107 0.47 12.82 -9.29
C MET A 107 0.51 12.25 -7.87
N PHE A 108 1.53 11.47 -7.53
CA PHE A 108 1.70 10.91 -6.20
C PHE A 108 1.89 12.01 -5.16
N GLN A 109 1.18 11.93 -4.07
CA GLN A 109 1.20 12.92 -3.00
C GLN A 109 1.51 12.28 -1.65
N MET A 110 2.09 13.08 -0.77
CA MET A 110 2.38 12.72 0.62
C MET A 110 1.74 13.75 1.54
N GLU A 111 1.27 13.30 2.69
CA GLU A 111 0.93 14.16 3.79
C GLU A 111 1.87 13.84 4.95
N GLY A 112 2.92 14.66 5.13
CA GLY A 112 3.98 14.33 6.07
C GLY A 112 4.71 13.06 5.65
N THR A 113 4.65 12.03 6.49
CA THR A 113 5.25 10.71 6.22
C THR A 113 4.24 9.70 5.69
N HIS A 114 3.02 10.16 5.39
CA HIS A 114 1.91 9.30 4.98
C HIS A 114 1.68 9.37 3.48
N PRO A 115 1.94 8.31 2.71
CA PRO A 115 1.54 8.27 1.30
C PRO A 115 0.01 8.38 1.16
N ILE A 116 -0.42 9.13 0.15
CA ILE A 116 -1.84 9.28 -0.14
C ILE A 116 -2.20 8.40 -1.33
N LEU A 117 -3.16 7.51 -1.13
CA LEU A 117 -3.62 6.57 -2.14
C LEU A 117 -5.14 6.60 -2.23
N TYR A 118 -5.65 6.15 -3.36
CA TYR A 118 -7.08 6.14 -3.62
C TYR A 118 -7.51 4.72 -3.94
N SER A 119 -8.56 4.27 -3.28
CA SER A 119 -9.15 2.96 -3.50
C SER A 119 -10.17 3.04 -4.64
N GLN A 120 -10.02 2.17 -5.65
CA GLN A 120 -10.97 2.09 -6.75
C GLN A 120 -12.32 1.58 -6.21
N PRO A 121 -13.42 2.28 -6.49
CA PRO A 121 -14.74 1.88 -6.01
C PRO A 121 -15.10 0.46 -6.44
N GLY A 122 -15.59 -0.34 -5.49
CA GLY A 122 -16.08 -1.68 -5.72
C GLY A 122 -15.03 -2.76 -5.91
N LYS A 123 -13.82 -2.41 -6.35
CA LYS A 123 -12.74 -3.35 -6.61
C LYS A 123 -11.52 -3.16 -5.73
N HIS A 124 -11.47 -2.03 -5.02
CA HIS A 124 -10.45 -1.71 -4.02
C HIS A 124 -9.00 -1.74 -4.50
N ALA A 125 -8.79 -1.69 -5.83
CA ALA A 125 -7.44 -1.51 -6.35
C ALA A 125 -6.90 -0.15 -5.93
N MET A 126 -5.61 -0.06 -5.60
CA MET A 126 -5.00 1.15 -5.10
C MET A 126 -4.30 1.93 -6.18
N LEU A 127 -4.54 3.23 -6.26
CA LEU A 127 -3.88 4.12 -7.20
C LEU A 127 -3.47 5.42 -6.52
N PRO A 128 -2.40 6.08 -7.00
CA PRO A 128 -1.93 7.33 -6.39
C PRO A 128 -2.80 8.56 -6.72
N ASN A 129 -3.71 8.44 -7.67
CA ASN A 129 -4.60 9.54 -8.04
C ASN A 129 -5.89 8.97 -8.64
N PRO A 130 -7.07 9.52 -8.27
CA PRO A 130 -8.35 8.99 -8.75
C PRO A 130 -8.56 9.14 -10.27
N GLU A 131 -7.89 10.07 -10.92
CA GLU A 131 -7.99 10.25 -12.37
C GLU A 131 -7.48 9.04 -13.14
N LEU A 132 -6.58 8.25 -12.54
CA LEU A 132 -6.05 7.04 -13.17
C LEU A 132 -7.10 5.95 -13.34
N PHE A 133 -8.20 5.99 -12.59
CA PHE A 133 -9.29 5.04 -12.75
C PHE A 133 -9.99 5.17 -14.11
N GLU A 134 -9.99 6.36 -14.66
CA GLU A 134 -10.57 6.60 -15.98
C GLU A 134 -9.72 6.02 -17.10
N LEU A 135 -8.41 5.90 -16.86
CA LEU A 135 -7.48 5.32 -17.82
C LEU A 135 -7.50 3.79 -17.82
N HIS A 136 -8.03 3.19 -16.75
CA HIS A 136 -8.11 1.76 -16.58
C HIS A 136 -9.54 1.34 -16.22
N PRO A 137 -10.49 1.53 -17.13
CA PRO A 137 -11.89 1.17 -16.85
C PRO A 137 -12.05 -0.33 -16.69
N GLN A 138 -13.02 -0.73 -15.88
CA GLN A 138 -13.31 -2.13 -15.58
C GLN A 138 -14.61 -2.59 -16.23
#